data_a695ee98b4d5380512d6faa273b657c9
#
_entry.id   a695ee98b4d5380512d6faa273b657c9
#
_cell.length_a   1.000
_cell.length_b   1.000
_cell.length_c   1.000
_cell.angle_alpha   90.00
_cell.angle_beta   90.00
_cell.angle_gamma   90.00
#
_symmetry.space_group_name_H-M   'P 1'
#
loop_
_entity.id
_entity.type
_entity.pdbx_description
1 polymer ?
#
loop_
_entity_poly.entity_id
_entity_poly.type
_entity_poly.pdbx_seq_one_letter_code
_entity_poly.pdbx_strand_id
1 'polypeptide(L)'
;MPNSRSLASRLGYSDDDRLVIISCDDLGSCHGATEGVYQSIRNGVATCASIMVPAPWARYAADQYKGEDIGVHLTLNAEHPLYRWGPLTHAPTLLSGEGGFPRSVDDLWEHADSTEVLRECRA
;
A
#
# COMPACT_ATOMS: atom_id res chain seq x y z
N MET A 1 -7.01 7.50 39.27
CA MET A 1 -6.49 6.74 38.13
C MET A 1 -7.46 6.91 37.00
N PRO A 2 -7.11 7.49 35.83
CA PRO A 2 -8.03 7.51 34.72
C PRO A 2 -8.32 6.07 34.30
N ASN A 3 -9.59 5.74 34.22
CA ASN A 3 -10.11 4.45 33.80
C ASN A 3 -9.66 4.22 32.35
N SER A 4 -8.55 3.49 32.14
CA SER A 4 -8.04 3.20 30.80
C SER A 4 -8.93 2.13 30.17
N ARG A 5 -10.01 2.58 29.49
CA ARG A 5 -10.79 1.68 28.66
C ARG A 5 -9.88 1.00 27.66
N SER A 6 -10.07 -0.29 27.42
CA SER A 6 -9.36 -1.03 26.38
C SER A 6 -9.60 -0.40 25.00
N LEU A 7 -8.73 -0.67 24.03
CA LEU A 7 -8.95 -0.22 22.66
C LEU A 7 -10.26 -0.78 22.09
N ALA A 8 -10.56 -2.05 22.36
CA ALA A 8 -11.83 -2.68 21.96
C ALA A 8 -13.04 -1.89 22.47
N SER A 9 -13.07 -1.57 23.77
CA SER A 9 -14.14 -0.79 24.39
C SER A 9 -14.26 0.63 23.82
N ARG A 10 -13.15 1.27 23.46
CA ARG A 10 -13.16 2.59 22.81
C ARG A 10 -13.71 2.54 21.38
N LEU A 11 -13.59 1.40 20.71
CA LEU A 11 -14.12 1.13 19.37
C LEU A 11 -15.56 0.59 19.41
N GLY A 12 -16.17 0.45 20.59
CA GLY A 12 -17.56 0.02 20.74
C GLY A 12 -17.75 -1.49 20.89
N TYR A 13 -16.66 -2.24 21.09
CA TYR A 13 -16.67 -3.69 21.33
C TYR A 13 -16.59 -4.02 22.82
N SER A 14 -16.84 -5.27 23.19
CA SER A 14 -16.61 -5.75 24.55
C SER A 14 -15.10 -5.78 24.88
N ASP A 15 -14.75 -5.64 26.17
CA ASP A 15 -13.36 -5.77 26.61
C ASP A 15 -12.78 -7.18 26.39
N ASP A 16 -13.65 -8.20 26.27
CA ASP A 16 -13.27 -9.59 26.00
C ASP A 16 -13.19 -9.93 24.50
N ASP A 17 -13.59 -9.02 23.62
CA ASP A 17 -13.54 -9.24 22.17
C ASP A 17 -12.08 -9.26 21.67
N ARG A 18 -11.79 -10.23 20.81
CA ARG A 18 -10.53 -10.32 20.06
C ARG A 18 -10.74 -9.78 18.67
N LEU A 19 -10.16 -8.60 18.38
CA LEU A 19 -10.28 -7.94 17.10
C LEU A 19 -9.11 -8.31 16.21
N VAL A 20 -9.38 -8.65 14.95
CA VAL A 20 -8.38 -8.96 13.92
C VAL A 20 -8.62 -8.06 12.72
N ILE A 21 -7.56 -7.44 12.21
CA ILE A 21 -7.52 -6.75 10.93
C ILE A 21 -6.80 -7.67 9.95
N ILE A 22 -7.44 -7.97 8.81
CA ILE A 22 -6.83 -8.74 7.72
C ILE A 22 -6.69 -7.79 6.54
N SER A 23 -5.45 -7.33 6.30
CA SER A 23 -5.12 -6.43 5.20
C SER A 23 -4.69 -7.20 3.97
N CYS A 24 -5.16 -6.77 2.81
CA CYS A 24 -4.62 -7.17 1.51
C CYS A 24 -3.70 -6.06 1.01
N ASP A 25 -2.44 -6.39 0.81
CA ASP A 25 -1.47 -5.46 0.24
C ASP A 25 -1.43 -5.55 -1.29
N ASP A 26 -0.63 -4.69 -1.94
CA ASP A 26 -0.32 -4.69 -3.37
C ASP A 26 -1.52 -4.50 -4.32
N LEU A 27 -2.59 -3.86 -3.86
CA LEU A 27 -3.69 -3.46 -4.74
C LEU A 27 -3.17 -2.54 -5.86
N GLY A 28 -3.46 -2.87 -7.10
CA GLY A 28 -3.00 -2.12 -8.26
C GLY A 28 -1.64 -2.56 -8.82
N SER A 29 -0.95 -3.52 -8.22
CA SER A 29 0.33 -4.04 -8.75
C SER A 29 0.14 -4.75 -10.09
N CYS A 30 -0.87 -5.59 -10.22
CA CYS A 30 -1.28 -6.25 -11.46
C CYS A 30 -2.80 -6.54 -11.45
N HIS A 31 -3.34 -6.98 -12.58
CA HIS A 31 -4.76 -7.32 -12.70
C HIS A 31 -5.17 -8.41 -11.72
N GLY A 32 -4.40 -9.51 -11.65
CA GLY A 32 -4.72 -10.64 -10.77
C GLY A 32 -4.73 -10.26 -9.28
N ALA A 33 -3.76 -9.46 -8.83
CA ALA A 33 -3.73 -8.96 -7.47
C ALA A 33 -4.94 -8.05 -7.19
N THR A 34 -5.27 -7.14 -8.12
CA THR A 34 -6.42 -6.24 -7.99
C THR A 34 -7.73 -6.99 -7.84
N GLU A 35 -7.99 -7.97 -8.72
CA GLU A 35 -9.19 -8.81 -8.63
C GLU A 35 -9.21 -9.62 -7.32
N GLY A 36 -8.07 -10.22 -6.95
CA GLY A 36 -7.93 -11.02 -5.73
C GLY A 36 -8.21 -10.19 -4.47
N VAL A 37 -7.70 -8.97 -4.39
CA VAL A 37 -7.95 -8.04 -3.27
C VAL A 37 -9.43 -7.72 -3.17
N TYR A 38 -10.07 -7.28 -4.26
CA TYR A 38 -11.50 -6.94 -4.21
C TYR A 38 -12.39 -8.16 -3.91
N GLN A 39 -12.04 -9.34 -4.42
CA GLN A 39 -12.74 -10.57 -4.07
C GLN A 39 -12.59 -10.89 -2.58
N SER A 40 -11.39 -10.73 -2.03
CA SER A 40 -11.12 -11.02 -0.61
C SER A 40 -11.86 -10.08 0.34
N ILE A 41 -12.01 -8.80 -0.03
CA ILE A 41 -12.75 -7.82 0.77
C ILE A 41 -14.27 -8.03 0.62
N ARG A 42 -14.76 -8.21 -0.61
CA ARG A 42 -16.21 -8.25 -0.88
C ARG A 42 -16.86 -9.58 -0.52
N ASN A 43 -16.13 -10.68 -0.65
CA ASN A 43 -16.67 -12.03 -0.51
C ASN A 43 -15.86 -12.94 0.42
N GLY A 44 -14.72 -12.49 0.92
CA GLY A 44 -13.81 -13.24 1.75
C GLY A 44 -13.70 -12.70 3.17
N VAL A 45 -12.49 -12.79 3.74
CA VAL A 45 -12.20 -12.45 5.14
C VAL A 45 -11.39 -11.17 5.31
N ALA A 46 -10.94 -10.54 4.22
CA ALA A 46 -10.17 -9.31 4.30
C ALA A 46 -11.06 -8.14 4.73
N THR A 47 -10.51 -7.26 5.56
CA THR A 47 -11.21 -6.11 6.13
C THR A 47 -10.77 -4.80 5.50
N CYS A 48 -9.58 -4.75 4.95
CA CYS A 48 -9.00 -3.57 4.30
C CYS A 48 -7.95 -3.95 3.26
N ALA A 49 -7.46 -2.96 2.53
CA ALA A 49 -6.35 -3.11 1.60
C ALA A 49 -5.47 -1.87 1.56
N SER A 50 -4.31 -1.97 0.89
CA SER A 50 -3.46 -0.84 0.57
C SER A 50 -3.14 -0.79 -0.93
N ILE A 51 -3.34 0.39 -1.56
CA ILE A 51 -3.12 0.60 -3.00
C ILE A 51 -1.72 1.13 -3.27
N MET A 52 -1.02 0.50 -4.23
CA MET A 52 0.26 0.94 -4.77
C MET A 52 0.01 1.99 -5.87
N VAL A 53 -0.03 3.28 -5.51
CA VAL A 53 -0.41 4.36 -6.43
C VAL A 53 0.49 4.44 -7.67
N PRO A 54 1.84 4.26 -7.59
CA PRO A 54 2.70 4.28 -8.78
C PRO A 54 2.65 3.01 -9.64
N ALA A 55 1.91 1.99 -9.22
CA ALA A 55 1.86 0.72 -9.93
C ALA A 55 0.97 0.79 -11.18
N PRO A 56 1.23 -0.05 -12.21
CA PRO A 56 0.62 0.09 -13.54
C PRO A 56 -0.90 -0.16 -13.56
N TRP A 57 -1.47 -0.85 -12.56
CA TRP A 57 -2.90 -1.14 -12.46
C TRP A 57 -3.63 -0.30 -11.41
N ALA A 58 -2.95 0.70 -10.80
CA ALA A 58 -3.54 1.55 -9.77
C ALA A 58 -4.81 2.26 -10.25
N ARG A 59 -4.81 2.78 -11.50
CA ARG A 59 -5.99 3.44 -12.08
C ARG A 59 -7.16 2.47 -12.25
N TYR A 60 -6.90 1.26 -12.74
CA TYR A 60 -7.92 0.23 -12.84
C TYR A 60 -8.48 -0.13 -11.46
N ALA A 61 -7.60 -0.28 -10.47
CA ALA A 61 -8.02 -0.52 -9.10
C ALA A 61 -8.93 0.60 -8.58
N ALA A 62 -8.55 1.86 -8.79
CA ALA A 62 -9.36 3.00 -8.40
C ALA A 62 -10.74 3.03 -9.07
N ASP A 63 -10.82 2.66 -10.36
CA ASP A 63 -12.08 2.59 -11.11
C ASP A 63 -13.02 1.49 -10.57
N GLN A 64 -12.48 0.46 -9.90
CA GLN A 64 -13.27 -0.62 -9.29
C GLN A 64 -13.75 -0.32 -7.87
N TYR A 65 -13.27 0.77 -7.26
CA TYR A 65 -13.58 1.15 -5.87
C TYR A 65 -15.07 1.40 -5.64
N LYS A 66 -15.62 0.84 -4.57
CA LYS A 66 -17.04 0.95 -4.19
C LYS A 66 -17.26 1.36 -2.73
N GLY A 67 -16.23 1.91 -2.09
CA GLY A 67 -16.28 2.34 -0.70
C GLY A 67 -15.61 1.38 0.30
N GLU A 68 -14.78 0.47 -0.18
CA GLU A 68 -13.96 -0.41 0.66
C GLU A 68 -12.96 0.40 1.50
N ASP A 69 -12.51 -0.15 2.63
CA ASP A 69 -11.46 0.45 3.45
C ASP A 69 -10.09 0.24 2.78
N ILE A 70 -9.63 1.25 2.04
CA ILE A 70 -8.38 1.20 1.27
C ILE A 70 -7.47 2.35 1.71
N GLY A 71 -6.30 1.99 2.22
CA GLY A 71 -5.21 2.91 2.52
C GLY A 71 -4.19 3.03 1.38
N VAL A 72 -3.16 3.83 1.59
CA VAL A 72 -2.02 3.96 0.66
C VAL A 72 -0.91 3.00 1.05
N HIS A 73 -0.42 2.23 0.07
CA HIS A 73 0.79 1.44 0.17
C HIS A 73 1.97 2.30 -0.28
N LEU A 74 2.77 2.78 0.65
CA LEU A 74 3.97 3.56 0.33
C LEU A 74 4.95 2.69 -0.46
N THR A 75 5.12 3.02 -1.74
CA THR A 75 5.80 2.19 -2.71
C THR A 75 7.02 2.92 -3.25
N LEU A 76 8.23 2.46 -2.91
CA LEU A 76 9.49 3.09 -3.27
C LEU A 76 10.49 2.12 -3.92
N ASN A 77 10.11 0.86 -4.11
CA ASN A 77 10.87 -0.14 -4.85
C ASN A 77 9.97 -0.89 -5.85
N ALA A 78 10.57 -1.56 -6.84
CA ALA A 78 9.87 -2.30 -7.88
C ALA A 78 10.58 -3.62 -8.16
N GLU A 79 10.41 -4.58 -7.25
CA GLU A 79 11.08 -5.88 -7.25
C GLU A 79 10.60 -6.82 -8.37
N HIS A 80 9.40 -6.58 -8.90
CA HIS A 80 8.80 -7.49 -9.88
C HIS A 80 9.56 -7.44 -11.21
N PRO A 81 9.97 -8.58 -11.79
CA PRO A 81 10.80 -8.61 -13.00
C PRO A 81 10.07 -8.16 -14.27
N LEU A 82 8.74 -8.36 -14.35
CA LEU A 82 7.95 -8.09 -15.55
C LEU A 82 7.20 -6.75 -15.50
N TYR A 83 6.82 -6.30 -14.31
CA TYR A 83 6.12 -5.05 -14.11
C TYR A 83 7.06 -4.05 -13.45
N ARG A 84 7.23 -2.91 -14.08
CA ARG A 84 8.06 -1.83 -13.56
C ARG A 84 7.19 -0.61 -13.31
N TRP A 85 7.43 0.01 -12.19
CA TRP A 85 6.83 1.28 -11.80
C TRP A 85 7.89 2.20 -11.22
N GLY A 86 7.60 3.46 -11.15
CA GLY A 86 8.57 4.47 -10.74
C GLY A 86 7.90 5.68 -10.09
N PRO A 87 8.71 6.66 -9.70
CA PRO A 87 8.22 7.84 -9.00
C PRO A 87 7.16 8.60 -9.81
N LEU A 88 6.16 9.11 -9.09
CA LEU A 88 5.17 10.05 -9.61
C LEU A 88 5.73 11.47 -9.70
N THR A 89 6.74 11.76 -8.89
CA THR A 89 7.40 13.07 -8.84
C THR A 89 8.74 13.05 -9.57
N HIS A 90 9.34 14.25 -9.74
CA HIS A 90 10.73 14.33 -10.19
C HIS A 90 11.66 13.94 -9.03
N ALA A 91 12.11 12.69 -9.02
CA ALA A 91 12.90 12.09 -7.96
C ALA A 91 14.05 11.23 -8.55
N PRO A 92 15.11 11.88 -9.09
CA PRO A 92 16.20 11.17 -9.77
C PRO A 92 16.94 10.16 -8.87
N THR A 93 17.03 10.39 -7.55
CA THR A 93 17.68 9.45 -6.63
C THR A 93 16.83 8.22 -6.33
N LEU A 94 15.55 8.24 -6.69
CA LEU A 94 14.65 7.09 -6.59
C LEU A 94 14.56 6.27 -7.88
N LEU A 95 15.36 6.60 -8.90
CA LEU A 95 15.37 5.88 -10.17
C LEU A 95 16.54 4.89 -10.23
N SER A 96 16.27 3.70 -10.69
CA SER A 96 17.30 2.75 -11.10
C SER A 96 17.75 2.98 -12.55
N GLY A 97 18.93 2.50 -12.91
CA GLY A 97 19.43 2.56 -14.29
C GLY A 97 18.59 1.80 -15.33
N GLU A 98 17.67 0.93 -14.88
CA GLU A 98 16.74 0.18 -15.73
C GLU A 98 15.39 0.93 -15.94
N GLY A 99 15.25 2.11 -15.38
CA GLY A 99 14.00 2.86 -15.31
C GLY A 99 13.07 2.38 -14.18
N GLY A 100 12.31 3.31 -13.62
CA GLY A 100 11.47 3.04 -12.45
C GLY A 100 12.25 2.97 -11.14
N PHE A 101 11.58 2.57 -10.07
CA PHE A 101 12.19 2.40 -8.77
C PHE A 101 13.26 1.29 -8.74
N PRO A 102 14.21 1.34 -7.78
CA PRO A 102 15.14 0.24 -7.53
C PRO A 102 14.43 -1.08 -7.28
N ARG A 103 15.10 -2.20 -7.58
CA ARG A 103 14.53 -3.54 -7.35
C ARG A 103 14.58 -3.96 -5.89
N SER A 104 15.58 -3.49 -5.17
CA SER A 104 15.77 -3.85 -3.76
C SER A 104 15.64 -2.66 -2.83
N VAL A 105 15.31 -2.96 -1.58
CA VAL A 105 15.30 -1.97 -0.50
C VAL A 105 16.71 -1.47 -0.20
N ASP A 106 17.72 -2.34 -0.32
CA ASP A 106 19.12 -1.98 -0.08
C ASP A 106 19.60 -0.93 -1.08
N ASP A 107 19.32 -1.12 -2.38
CA ASP A 107 19.63 -0.13 -3.41
C ASP A 107 18.94 1.22 -3.16
N LEU A 108 17.68 1.17 -2.73
CA LEU A 108 16.95 2.37 -2.36
C LEU A 108 17.64 3.08 -1.19
N TRP A 109 17.97 2.33 -0.15
CA TRP A 109 18.56 2.86 1.08
C TRP A 109 19.94 3.52 0.85
N GLU A 110 20.74 2.99 -0.07
CA GLU A 110 22.05 3.51 -0.40
C GLU A 110 22.02 4.84 -1.19
N HIS A 111 20.97 5.07 -2.00
CA HIS A 111 20.99 6.14 -2.99
C HIS A 111 19.91 7.21 -2.79
N ALA A 112 18.84 6.90 -2.06
CA ALA A 112 17.69 7.77 -1.96
C ALA A 112 17.94 9.04 -1.14
N ASP A 113 17.64 10.20 -1.72
CA ASP A 113 17.56 11.47 -0.98
C ASP A 113 16.28 11.53 -0.15
N SER A 114 16.40 11.82 1.13
CA SER A 114 15.26 11.85 2.06
C SER A 114 14.20 12.88 1.68
N THR A 115 14.58 13.98 1.04
CA THR A 115 13.64 15.02 0.58
C THR A 115 12.82 14.53 -0.60
N GLU A 116 13.44 13.75 -1.50
CA GLU A 116 12.75 13.11 -2.62
C GLU A 116 11.80 12.03 -2.14
N VAL A 117 12.24 11.18 -1.20
CA VAL A 117 11.38 10.18 -0.54
C VAL A 117 10.16 10.86 0.09
N LEU A 118 10.36 11.91 0.88
CA LEU A 118 9.26 12.62 1.53
C LEU A 118 8.28 13.23 0.52
N ARG A 119 8.80 13.81 -0.56
CA ARG A 119 7.98 14.39 -1.64
C ARG A 119 7.16 13.31 -2.34
N GLU A 120 7.78 12.19 -2.68
CA GLU A 120 7.13 11.06 -3.32
C GLU A 120 6.03 10.46 -2.45
N CYS A 121 6.29 10.24 -1.16
CA CYS A 121 5.29 9.71 -0.23
C CYS A 121 4.10 10.66 0.02
N ARG A 122 4.19 11.93 -0.39
CA ARG A 122 3.13 12.92 -0.26
C ARG A 122 2.35 13.17 -1.54
N ALA A 123 2.83 12.67 -2.67
CA ALA A 123 2.21 12.83 -3.98
C ALA A 123 1.00 11.92 -4.16
#